data_b5a96c34fd1026c15702dc1d9ff53d62
#
_entry.id   b5a96c34fd1026c15702dc1d9ff53d62
#
_cell.length_a   1.000
_cell.length_b   1.000
_cell.length_c   1.000
_cell.angle_alpha   90.00
_cell.angle_beta   90.00
_cell.angle_gamma   90.00
#
_symmetry.space_group_name_H-M   'P 1'
#
loop_
_entity.id
_entity.type
_entity.pdbx_description
1 polymer ?
#
loop_
_entity_poly.entity_id
_entity_poly.type
_entity_poly.pdbx_seq_one_letter_code
_entity_poly.pdbx_strand_id
1 'polypeptide(L)'
;VPDVSPVSQGQHVVINIPQQRLFLYTDGQLTKIYPVAVGKAMTQTNLGEHKIGAKAFNPTWHIPKSIQKERGDGVKSVPPGPNNPLGPVFVRLGDPKFSLGIHGTNAPASVPGVRSHGCVRMKSPDALEFAKTIATGAPASVIYQLASLNEDANKNLWLAAYRDPYNKKNLDTDALKKSIAAWAKAHGKTINAARIDAILKARTGAANCLTCAKGVKLKTPLKSLAWMSGSSAFSKPKVMPKPAPVKDEVLPAGSEIEIDAEDTPTPK
;
A
#
# COMPACT_ATOMS: atom_id res chain seq x y z
N VAL A 1 7.52 0.25 -8.35
CA VAL A 1 6.23 0.88 -8.68
C VAL A 1 5.35 -0.19 -9.32
N PRO A 2 4.11 -0.39 -8.83
CA PRO A 2 3.17 -1.37 -9.39
C PRO A 2 2.68 -0.96 -10.79
N ASP A 3 2.11 -1.93 -11.51
CA ASP A 3 1.44 -1.70 -12.79
C ASP A 3 0.05 -1.10 -12.52
N VAL A 4 -0.02 0.23 -12.54
CA VAL A 4 -1.25 1.00 -12.29
C VAL A 4 -1.34 2.21 -13.21
N SER A 5 -2.57 2.66 -13.44
CA SER A 5 -2.87 3.91 -14.14
C SER A 5 -3.55 4.87 -13.14
N PRO A 6 -2.78 5.69 -12.42
CA PRO A 6 -3.36 6.65 -11.48
C PRO A 6 -4.22 7.69 -12.20
N VAL A 7 -5.14 8.31 -11.48
CA VAL A 7 -5.93 9.41 -12.03
C VAL A 7 -5.03 10.53 -12.55
N SER A 8 -5.39 11.12 -13.67
CA SER A 8 -4.59 12.16 -14.34
C SER A 8 -4.68 13.54 -13.67
N GLN A 9 -5.64 13.74 -12.79
CA GLN A 9 -5.86 14.99 -12.05
C GLN A 9 -6.17 14.68 -10.59
N GLY A 10 -5.53 15.43 -9.69
CA GLY A 10 -5.67 15.28 -8.26
C GLY A 10 -4.84 14.12 -7.70
N GLN A 11 -5.11 13.79 -6.45
CA GLN A 11 -4.37 12.77 -5.71
C GLN A 11 -4.99 11.39 -5.90
N HIS A 12 -4.14 10.36 -5.92
CA HIS A 12 -4.54 8.96 -5.94
C HIS A 12 -3.61 8.15 -5.05
N VAL A 13 -4.17 7.44 -4.10
CA VAL A 13 -3.45 6.53 -3.22
C VAL A 13 -3.52 5.11 -3.78
N VAL A 14 -2.38 4.44 -3.87
CA VAL A 14 -2.31 3.03 -4.25
C VAL A 14 -1.59 2.25 -3.18
N ILE A 15 -2.22 1.22 -2.64
CA ILE A 15 -1.62 0.34 -1.62
C ILE A 15 -1.47 -1.05 -2.23
N ASN A 16 -0.22 -1.49 -2.40
CA ASN A 16 0.06 -2.85 -2.87
C ASN A 16 0.38 -3.75 -1.67
N ILE A 17 -0.55 -4.65 -1.35
CA ILE A 17 -0.47 -5.53 -0.18
C ILE A 17 0.80 -6.38 -0.17
N PRO A 18 1.14 -7.16 -1.23
CA PRO A 18 2.34 -8.00 -1.21
C PRO A 18 3.64 -7.21 -1.06
N GLN A 19 3.66 -5.97 -1.56
CA GLN A 19 4.82 -5.11 -1.50
C GLN A 19 4.94 -4.35 -0.18
N GLN A 20 3.84 -4.23 0.58
CA GLN A 20 3.76 -3.47 1.84
C GLN A 20 4.20 -2.01 1.65
N ARG A 21 3.66 -1.39 0.60
CA ARG A 21 3.94 0.01 0.23
C ARG A 21 2.65 0.73 -0.13
N LEU A 22 2.61 1.98 0.28
CA LEU A 22 1.63 2.96 -0.17
C LEU A 22 2.33 3.93 -1.12
N PHE A 23 1.74 4.13 -2.28
CA PHE A 23 2.18 5.06 -3.32
C PHE A 23 1.20 6.22 -3.38
N LEU A 24 1.71 7.43 -3.26
CA LEU A 24 0.92 8.65 -3.45
C LEU A 24 1.25 9.24 -4.81
N TYR A 25 0.23 9.39 -5.63
CA TYR A 25 0.31 10.06 -6.93
C TYR A 25 -0.42 11.39 -6.85
N THR A 26 0.11 12.38 -7.57
CA THR A 26 -0.54 13.69 -7.77
C THR A 26 -0.46 14.00 -9.25
N ASP A 27 -1.61 14.28 -9.87
CA ASP A 27 -1.73 14.56 -11.31
C ASP A 27 -1.04 13.49 -12.18
N GLY A 28 -1.25 12.22 -11.82
CA GLY A 28 -0.69 11.07 -12.50
C GLY A 28 0.79 10.79 -12.23
N GLN A 29 1.48 11.65 -11.48
CA GLN A 29 2.90 11.50 -11.14
C GLN A 29 3.08 10.94 -9.73
N LEU A 30 4.00 9.99 -9.58
CA LEU A 30 4.39 9.47 -8.27
C LEU A 30 5.12 10.56 -7.46
N THR A 31 4.57 10.93 -6.31
CA THR A 31 5.15 11.97 -5.45
C THR A 31 5.79 11.41 -4.20
N LYS A 32 5.24 10.30 -3.65
CA LYS A 32 5.77 9.71 -2.42
C LYS A 32 5.52 8.21 -2.36
N ILE A 33 6.43 7.50 -1.67
CA ILE A 33 6.29 6.07 -1.34
C ILE A 33 6.49 5.92 0.17
N TYR A 34 5.54 5.25 0.83
CA TYR A 34 5.62 4.96 2.26
C TYR A 34 5.67 3.45 2.51
N PRO A 35 6.53 2.96 3.41
CA PRO A 35 6.40 1.62 3.94
C PRO A 35 5.14 1.53 4.81
N VAL A 36 4.41 0.42 4.70
CA VAL A 36 3.18 0.20 5.46
C VAL A 36 3.11 -1.21 6.02
N ALA A 37 2.36 -1.37 7.11
CA ALA A 37 1.90 -2.68 7.55
C ALA A 37 0.43 -2.84 7.14
N VAL A 38 0.07 -4.06 6.75
CA VAL A 38 -1.24 -4.44 6.23
C VAL A 38 -1.83 -5.60 7.02
N GLY A 39 -3.09 -5.92 6.75
CA GLY A 39 -3.80 -7.00 7.41
C GLY A 39 -3.15 -8.38 7.24
N LYS A 40 -3.29 -9.22 8.26
CA LYS A 40 -2.93 -10.66 8.21
C LYS A 40 -3.83 -11.41 7.23
N ALA A 41 -3.46 -12.65 6.91
CA ALA A 41 -4.27 -13.51 6.04
C ALA A 41 -5.70 -13.75 6.55
N MET A 42 -5.86 -13.81 7.87
CA MET A 42 -7.17 -14.00 8.52
C MET A 42 -7.98 -12.71 8.65
N THR A 43 -7.33 -11.56 8.59
CA THR A 43 -7.94 -10.23 8.73
C THR A 43 -7.40 -9.32 7.62
N GLN A 44 -7.74 -9.65 6.39
CA GLN A 44 -7.19 -9.02 5.20
C GLN A 44 -7.61 -7.54 5.09
N THR A 45 -6.70 -6.71 4.61
CA THR A 45 -7.05 -5.38 4.12
C THR A 45 -7.93 -5.54 2.87
N ASN A 46 -9.09 -4.90 2.85
CA ASN A 46 -10.06 -5.04 1.77
C ASN A 46 -9.50 -4.52 0.44
N LEU A 47 -9.39 -5.43 -0.52
CA LEU A 47 -9.00 -5.08 -1.89
C LEU A 47 -10.10 -4.30 -2.60
N GLY A 48 -9.71 -3.50 -3.58
CA GLY A 48 -10.62 -2.77 -4.45
C GLY A 48 -10.46 -1.26 -4.37
N GLU A 49 -11.45 -0.59 -4.92
CA GLU A 49 -11.47 0.87 -5.01
C GLU A 49 -12.17 1.46 -3.78
N HIS A 50 -11.49 2.39 -3.16
CA HIS A 50 -11.94 3.13 -1.98
C HIS A 50 -11.78 4.64 -2.22
N LYS A 51 -12.22 5.42 -1.24
CA LYS A 51 -11.93 6.86 -1.14
C LYS A 51 -11.36 7.18 0.23
N ILE A 52 -10.52 8.19 0.28
CA ILE A 52 -10.06 8.76 1.55
C ILE A 52 -11.25 9.46 2.21
N GLY A 53 -11.50 9.14 3.46
CA GLY A 53 -12.55 9.74 4.27
C GLY A 53 -12.02 10.75 5.29
N ALA A 54 -12.75 10.90 6.40
CA ALA A 54 -12.43 11.82 7.47
C ALA A 54 -11.09 11.51 8.14
N LYS A 55 -10.42 12.55 8.61
CA LYS A 55 -9.17 12.51 9.36
C LYS A 55 -9.40 12.88 10.83
N ALA A 56 -8.71 12.23 11.73
CA ALA A 56 -8.68 12.57 13.14
C ALA A 56 -7.22 12.70 13.61
N PHE A 57 -6.82 13.89 14.02
CA PHE A 57 -5.52 14.11 14.65
C PHE A 57 -5.65 13.91 16.16
N ASN A 58 -4.67 13.24 16.76
CA ASN A 58 -4.69 12.86 18.16
C ASN A 58 -6.02 12.19 18.56
N PRO A 59 -6.41 11.09 17.87
CA PRO A 59 -7.68 10.43 18.16
C PRO A 59 -7.64 9.69 19.49
N THR A 60 -8.81 9.48 20.08
CA THR A 60 -9.03 8.49 21.12
C THR A 60 -9.34 7.15 20.46
N TRP A 61 -8.62 6.10 20.83
CA TRP A 61 -8.95 4.75 20.37
C TRP A 61 -10.06 4.17 21.24
N HIS A 62 -11.23 3.96 20.65
CA HIS A 62 -12.29 3.19 21.28
C HIS A 62 -12.06 1.70 21.00
N ILE A 63 -11.88 0.94 22.06
CA ILE A 63 -11.53 -0.48 21.96
C ILE A 63 -12.79 -1.27 21.53
N PRO A 64 -12.75 -2.03 20.42
CA PRO A 64 -13.87 -2.87 20.02
C PRO A 64 -14.27 -3.86 21.11
N LYS A 65 -15.57 -4.12 21.24
CA LYS A 65 -16.12 -5.00 22.29
C LYS A 65 -15.48 -6.39 22.33
N SER A 66 -15.11 -6.94 21.19
CA SER A 66 -14.40 -8.22 21.09
C SER A 66 -13.06 -8.17 21.82
N ILE A 67 -12.27 -7.11 21.57
CA ILE A 67 -10.96 -6.90 22.19
C ILE A 67 -11.13 -6.59 23.69
N GLN A 68 -12.12 -5.76 24.08
CA GLN A 68 -12.42 -5.52 25.49
C GLN A 68 -12.66 -6.82 26.26
N LYS A 69 -13.41 -7.76 25.64
CA LYS A 69 -13.70 -9.07 26.23
C LYS A 69 -12.43 -9.93 26.37
N GLU A 70 -11.57 -9.91 25.37
CA GLU A 70 -10.29 -10.64 25.41
C GLU A 70 -9.33 -10.08 26.48
N ARG A 71 -9.26 -8.75 26.59
CA ARG A 71 -8.42 -8.07 27.58
C ARG A 71 -8.89 -8.31 29.00
N GLY A 72 -10.18 -8.26 29.24
CA GLY A 72 -10.78 -8.47 30.57
C GLY A 72 -10.38 -7.44 31.63
N ASP A 73 -9.75 -6.32 31.24
CA ASP A 73 -9.24 -5.27 32.12
C ASP A 73 -10.24 -4.14 32.38
N GLY A 74 -11.40 -4.18 31.74
CA GLY A 74 -12.45 -3.16 31.84
C GLY A 74 -12.16 -1.85 31.13
N VAL A 75 -11.00 -1.72 30.46
CA VAL A 75 -10.64 -0.52 29.72
C VAL A 75 -11.42 -0.47 28.41
N LYS A 76 -12.12 0.66 28.15
CA LYS A 76 -12.98 0.85 26.98
C LYS A 76 -12.33 1.73 25.90
N SER A 77 -11.39 2.57 26.29
CA SER A 77 -10.72 3.48 25.36
C SER A 77 -9.29 3.80 25.81
N VAL A 78 -8.47 4.23 24.86
CA VAL A 78 -7.12 4.74 25.10
C VAL A 78 -7.06 6.17 24.59
N PRO A 79 -6.74 7.14 25.47
CA PRO A 79 -6.64 8.54 25.07
C PRO A 79 -5.50 8.79 24.11
N PRO A 80 -5.42 9.98 23.47
CA PRO A 80 -4.26 10.39 22.68
C PRO A 80 -2.96 10.28 23.48
N GLY A 81 -1.90 9.78 22.83
CA GLY A 81 -0.60 9.67 23.50
C GLY A 81 0.21 8.49 22.98
N PRO A 82 1.41 8.26 23.59
CA PRO A 82 2.38 7.28 23.10
C PRO A 82 1.90 5.82 23.22
N ASN A 83 0.91 5.55 24.08
CA ASN A 83 0.34 4.21 24.25
C ASN A 83 -0.84 3.93 23.32
N ASN A 84 -1.27 4.92 22.54
CA ASN A 84 -2.39 4.75 21.63
C ASN A 84 -1.96 4.02 20.35
N PRO A 85 -2.52 2.85 20.02
CA PRO A 85 -2.12 2.07 18.85
C PRO A 85 -2.47 2.74 17.52
N LEU A 86 -3.34 3.77 17.50
CA LEU A 86 -3.61 4.58 16.32
C LEU A 86 -2.47 5.57 16.02
N GLY A 87 -1.58 5.81 16.98
CA GLY A 87 -0.62 6.89 16.89
C GLY A 87 -1.26 8.27 16.86
N PRO A 88 -0.59 9.28 16.29
CA PRO A 88 -1.04 10.68 16.35
C PRO A 88 -2.12 11.03 15.33
N VAL A 89 -2.48 10.11 14.42
CA VAL A 89 -3.45 10.40 13.36
C VAL A 89 -4.08 9.13 12.81
N PHE A 90 -5.36 9.25 12.48
CA PHE A 90 -6.17 8.27 11.76
C PHE A 90 -6.81 8.91 10.54
N VAL A 91 -6.75 8.23 9.39
CA VAL A 91 -7.39 8.63 8.13
C VAL A 91 -8.31 7.51 7.70
N ARG A 92 -9.62 7.77 7.56
CA ARG A 92 -10.59 6.77 7.13
C ARG A 92 -10.27 6.31 5.71
N LEU A 93 -10.29 5.00 5.50
CA LEU A 93 -10.13 4.36 4.20
C LEU A 93 -11.44 3.67 3.79
N GLY A 94 -12.11 4.22 2.79
CA GLY A 94 -13.35 3.66 2.26
C GLY A 94 -14.58 3.85 3.17
N ASP A 95 -15.59 3.05 2.89
CA ASP A 95 -16.85 3.06 3.63
C ASP A 95 -16.63 2.69 5.11
N PRO A 96 -17.20 3.42 6.07
CA PRO A 96 -17.09 3.12 7.50
C PRO A 96 -17.46 1.69 7.88
N LYS A 97 -18.36 1.04 7.13
CA LYS A 97 -18.74 -0.38 7.35
C LYS A 97 -17.58 -1.36 7.27
N PHE A 98 -16.51 -1.03 6.55
CA PHE A 98 -15.31 -1.87 6.48
C PHE A 98 -14.36 -1.67 7.66
N SER A 99 -14.61 -0.68 8.50
CA SER A 99 -13.75 -0.35 9.66
C SER A 99 -12.27 -0.21 9.30
N LEU A 100 -11.97 0.34 8.11
CA LEU A 100 -10.62 0.51 7.62
C LEU A 100 -10.10 1.93 7.84
N GLY A 101 -8.82 2.03 8.09
CA GLY A 101 -8.11 3.29 8.16
C GLY A 101 -6.63 3.15 7.85
N ILE A 102 -6.03 4.31 7.62
CA ILE A 102 -4.58 4.50 7.52
C ILE A 102 -4.18 5.33 8.73
N HIS A 103 -3.30 4.82 9.58
CA HIS A 103 -3.00 5.47 10.85
C HIS A 103 -1.54 5.27 11.29
N GLY A 104 -1.11 6.03 12.27
CA GLY A 104 0.17 5.84 12.93
C GLY A 104 0.22 4.57 13.78
N THR A 105 1.20 4.45 14.65
CA THR A 105 1.36 3.27 15.50
C THR A 105 2.19 3.59 16.74
N ASN A 106 1.91 2.89 17.82
CA ASN A 106 2.77 2.83 19.00
C ASN A 106 3.84 1.73 18.90
N ALA A 107 3.82 0.93 17.81
CA ALA A 107 4.75 -0.16 17.55
C ALA A 107 5.45 0.02 16.17
N PRO A 108 6.37 0.99 16.03
CA PRO A 108 6.97 1.34 14.73
C PRO A 108 7.77 0.21 14.08
N ALA A 109 8.26 -0.76 14.86
CA ALA A 109 8.93 -1.96 14.35
C ALA A 109 8.00 -2.92 13.60
N SER A 110 6.66 -2.73 13.69
CA SER A 110 5.69 -3.50 12.92
C SER A 110 5.60 -3.07 11.45
N VAL A 111 6.20 -1.95 11.08
CA VAL A 111 6.17 -1.37 9.73
C VAL A 111 7.55 -1.46 9.07
N PRO A 112 7.66 -2.05 7.87
CA PRO A 112 6.62 -2.73 7.10
C PRO A 112 6.27 -4.11 7.65
N GLY A 113 5.10 -4.65 7.27
CA GLY A 113 4.72 -5.99 7.70
C GLY A 113 3.31 -6.41 7.28
N VAL A 114 2.99 -7.69 7.54
CA VAL A 114 1.66 -8.27 7.39
C VAL A 114 1.18 -8.64 8.80
N ARG A 115 0.66 -7.67 9.55
CA ARG A 115 0.50 -7.78 11.00
C ARG A 115 -0.79 -7.21 11.56
N SER A 116 -1.50 -6.34 10.83
CA SER A 116 -2.69 -5.67 11.34
C SER A 116 -3.96 -6.54 11.23
N HIS A 117 -5.05 -6.06 11.81
CA HIS A 117 -6.38 -6.64 11.64
C HIS A 117 -7.17 -6.00 10.49
N GLY A 118 -6.48 -5.55 9.45
CA GLY A 118 -7.06 -4.99 8.24
C GLY A 118 -6.65 -3.55 7.96
N CYS A 119 -6.47 -2.72 8.99
CA CYS A 119 -6.00 -1.35 8.81
C CYS A 119 -4.57 -1.27 8.27
N VAL A 120 -4.28 -0.16 7.62
CA VAL A 120 -2.96 0.16 7.08
C VAL A 120 -2.20 1.00 8.09
N ARG A 121 -1.10 0.46 8.62
CA ARG A 121 -0.24 1.18 9.59
C ARG A 121 0.93 1.82 8.90
N MET A 122 1.24 3.02 9.32
CA MET A 122 2.45 3.76 8.95
C MET A 122 3.26 4.07 10.21
N LYS A 123 4.55 4.30 10.05
CA LYS A 123 5.29 4.95 11.12
C LYS A 123 4.66 6.31 11.40
N SER A 124 4.60 6.72 12.67
CA SER A 124 3.84 7.92 13.05
C SER A 124 4.27 9.22 12.33
N PRO A 125 5.56 9.48 12.08
CA PRO A 125 5.97 10.64 11.26
C PRO A 125 5.44 10.57 9.83
N ASP A 126 5.48 9.39 9.20
CA ASP A 126 4.96 9.18 7.85
C ASP A 126 3.44 9.36 7.80
N ALA A 127 2.72 8.84 8.81
CA ALA A 127 1.28 8.98 8.92
C ALA A 127 0.84 10.45 9.05
N LEU A 128 1.57 11.24 9.84
CA LEU A 128 1.33 12.68 9.97
C LEU A 128 1.58 13.42 8.66
N GLU A 129 2.69 13.14 7.98
CA GLU A 129 3.00 13.73 6.69
C GLU A 129 1.92 13.38 5.67
N PHE A 130 1.54 12.10 5.58
CA PHE A 130 0.49 11.63 4.70
C PHE A 130 -0.85 12.32 4.98
N ALA A 131 -1.29 12.35 6.24
CA ALA A 131 -2.58 12.93 6.63
C ALA A 131 -2.67 14.43 6.33
N LYS A 132 -1.55 15.16 6.47
CA LYS A 132 -1.48 16.59 6.13
C LYS A 132 -1.51 16.85 4.62
N THR A 133 -1.12 15.86 3.83
CA THR A 133 -0.98 16.00 2.37
C THR A 133 -2.22 15.51 1.63
N ILE A 134 -2.84 14.41 2.08
CA ILE A 134 -3.94 13.77 1.37
C ILE A 134 -5.25 14.51 1.56
N ALA A 135 -6.02 14.68 0.48
CA ALA A 135 -7.34 15.27 0.51
C ALA A 135 -8.43 14.23 0.77
N THR A 136 -9.44 14.60 1.55
CA THR A 136 -10.67 13.82 1.67
C THR A 136 -11.32 13.65 0.30
N GLY A 137 -11.82 12.45 0.00
CA GLY A 137 -12.43 12.12 -1.29
C GLY A 137 -11.43 11.65 -2.35
N ALA A 138 -10.12 11.72 -2.11
CA ALA A 138 -9.14 11.19 -3.04
C ALA A 138 -9.37 9.68 -3.26
N PRO A 139 -9.31 9.18 -4.52
CA PRO A 139 -9.37 7.75 -4.78
C PRO A 139 -8.22 7.03 -4.10
N ALA A 140 -8.52 5.85 -3.55
CA ALA A 140 -7.56 5.00 -2.88
C ALA A 140 -7.79 3.56 -3.33
N SER A 141 -6.80 2.98 -4.00
CA SER A 141 -6.87 1.64 -4.56
C SER A 141 -6.02 0.69 -3.76
N VAL A 142 -6.64 -0.37 -3.24
CA VAL A 142 -5.94 -1.46 -2.56
C VAL A 142 -5.80 -2.61 -3.54
N ILE A 143 -4.57 -2.92 -3.93
CA ILE A 143 -4.24 -3.86 -4.99
C ILE A 143 -3.39 -5.03 -4.46
N TYR A 144 -3.30 -6.07 -5.28
CA TYR A 144 -2.56 -7.27 -4.94
C TYR A 144 -1.70 -7.75 -6.11
N GLN A 145 -0.56 -7.10 -6.29
CA GLN A 145 0.40 -7.44 -7.35
C GLN A 145 1.64 -8.10 -6.75
N LEU A 146 1.90 -9.33 -7.16
CA LEU A 146 3.01 -10.16 -6.66
C LEU A 146 4.35 -9.87 -7.31
N ALA A 147 4.39 -8.99 -8.29
CA ALA A 147 5.61 -8.52 -8.93
C ALA A 147 5.49 -7.07 -9.37
N SER A 148 6.62 -6.43 -9.61
CA SER A 148 6.71 -5.15 -10.30
C SER A 148 7.80 -5.19 -11.36
N LEU A 149 7.51 -4.63 -12.51
CA LEU A 149 8.42 -4.49 -13.65
C LEU A 149 8.57 -3.02 -13.97
N ASN A 150 9.80 -2.50 -13.86
CA ASN A 150 10.05 -1.08 -14.01
C ASN A 150 11.25 -0.81 -14.92
N GLU A 151 11.17 0.28 -15.68
CA GLU A 151 12.30 0.89 -16.37
C GLU A 151 12.81 2.07 -15.55
N ASP A 152 14.11 2.16 -15.33
CA ASP A 152 14.73 3.28 -14.64
C ASP A 152 15.12 4.43 -15.60
N ALA A 153 15.59 5.54 -15.04
CA ALA A 153 16.01 6.70 -15.81
C ALA A 153 17.15 6.41 -16.81
N ASN A 154 17.93 5.35 -16.58
CA ASN A 154 19.02 4.91 -17.45
C ASN A 154 18.61 3.83 -18.46
N LYS A 155 17.32 3.59 -18.64
CA LYS A 155 16.80 2.54 -19.52
C LYS A 155 17.25 1.13 -19.12
N ASN A 156 17.36 0.88 -17.83
CA ASN A 156 17.55 -0.47 -17.30
C ASN A 156 16.22 -1.06 -16.86
N LEU A 157 16.07 -2.37 -17.07
CA LEU A 157 14.89 -3.12 -16.69
C LEU A 157 15.08 -3.75 -15.30
N TRP A 158 14.12 -3.51 -14.41
CA TRP A 158 14.13 -3.98 -13.02
C TRP A 158 12.91 -4.83 -12.72
N LEU A 159 13.16 -5.99 -12.10
CA LEU A 159 12.12 -6.92 -11.66
C LEU A 159 12.21 -7.09 -10.14
N ALA A 160 11.07 -7.00 -9.48
CA ALA A 160 10.90 -7.42 -8.09
C ALA A 160 9.74 -8.39 -8.00
N ALA A 161 9.86 -9.41 -7.15
CA ALA A 161 8.79 -10.35 -6.86
C ALA A 161 8.59 -10.43 -5.34
N TYR A 162 7.33 -10.49 -4.92
CA TYR A 162 6.91 -10.41 -3.53
C TYR A 162 6.32 -11.74 -3.04
N ARG A 163 6.42 -12.00 -1.74
CA ARG A 163 5.70 -13.10 -1.09
C ARG A 163 4.20 -12.91 -1.27
N ASP A 164 3.47 -14.00 -1.19
CA ASP A 164 2.01 -14.03 -1.34
C ASP A 164 1.34 -14.17 0.04
N PRO A 165 1.14 -13.07 0.79
CA PRO A 165 0.69 -13.13 2.18
C PRO A 165 -0.74 -13.66 2.33
N TYR A 166 -1.57 -13.55 1.29
CA TYR A 166 -2.96 -14.02 1.31
C TYR A 166 -3.16 -15.29 0.49
N ASN A 167 -2.07 -15.91 0.01
CA ASN A 167 -2.09 -17.15 -0.77
C ASN A 167 -3.04 -17.10 -1.98
N LYS A 168 -3.07 -15.95 -2.66
CA LYS A 168 -3.95 -15.74 -3.82
C LYS A 168 -3.46 -16.44 -5.09
N LYS A 169 -2.18 -16.77 -5.17
CA LYS A 169 -1.54 -17.47 -6.31
C LYS A 169 -1.85 -16.84 -7.68
N ASN A 170 -2.01 -15.53 -7.71
CA ASN A 170 -2.47 -14.77 -8.88
C ASN A 170 -1.34 -14.14 -9.70
N LEU A 171 -0.10 -14.63 -9.58
CA LEU A 171 1.00 -14.17 -10.41
C LEU A 171 0.92 -14.83 -11.80
N ASP A 172 0.59 -14.03 -12.80
CA ASP A 172 0.65 -14.45 -14.21
C ASP A 172 2.09 -14.34 -14.72
N THR A 173 2.86 -15.42 -14.53
CA THR A 173 4.26 -15.49 -14.93
C THR A 173 4.46 -15.42 -16.45
N ASP A 174 3.50 -15.92 -17.23
CA ASP A 174 3.58 -15.91 -18.68
C ASP A 174 3.40 -14.49 -19.22
N ALA A 175 2.41 -13.75 -18.71
CA ALA A 175 2.22 -12.35 -19.07
C ALA A 175 3.43 -11.49 -18.69
N LEU A 176 4.00 -11.72 -17.49
CA LEU A 176 5.21 -11.03 -17.03
C LEU A 176 6.41 -11.31 -17.96
N LYS A 177 6.65 -12.58 -18.28
CA LYS A 177 7.75 -13.01 -19.18
C LYS A 177 7.57 -12.45 -20.59
N LYS A 178 6.34 -12.40 -21.11
CA LYS A 178 6.03 -11.76 -22.40
C LYS A 178 6.39 -10.26 -22.39
N SER A 179 6.03 -9.54 -21.34
CA SER A 179 6.37 -8.12 -21.21
C SER A 179 7.87 -7.90 -21.13
N ILE A 180 8.60 -8.74 -20.40
CA ILE A 180 10.07 -8.71 -20.32
C ILE A 180 10.69 -8.95 -21.71
N ALA A 181 10.23 -9.97 -22.43
CA ALA A 181 10.71 -10.30 -23.76
C ALA A 181 10.43 -9.17 -24.78
N ALA A 182 9.25 -8.59 -24.74
CA ALA A 182 8.88 -7.46 -25.61
C ALA A 182 9.76 -6.24 -25.34
N TRP A 183 10.01 -5.93 -24.07
CA TRP A 183 10.93 -4.84 -23.70
C TRP A 183 12.35 -5.11 -24.18
N ALA A 184 12.87 -6.31 -23.95
CA ALA A 184 14.21 -6.73 -24.37
C ALA A 184 14.39 -6.60 -25.89
N LYS A 185 13.41 -7.07 -26.67
CA LYS A 185 13.39 -6.97 -28.14
C LYS A 185 13.42 -5.50 -28.58
N ALA A 186 12.59 -4.65 -27.98
CA ALA A 186 12.50 -3.23 -28.32
C ALA A 186 13.80 -2.47 -28.02
N HIS A 187 14.62 -2.94 -27.08
CA HIS A 187 15.87 -2.30 -26.66
C HIS A 187 17.13 -3.04 -27.11
N GLY A 188 17.00 -4.07 -27.95
CA GLY A 188 18.14 -4.88 -28.42
C GLY A 188 18.93 -5.54 -27.27
N LYS A 189 18.24 -5.95 -26.20
CA LYS A 189 18.84 -6.57 -25.02
C LYS A 189 18.52 -8.05 -24.95
N THR A 190 19.47 -8.83 -24.41
CA THR A 190 19.26 -10.23 -24.06
C THR A 190 19.12 -10.36 -22.55
N ILE A 191 18.10 -11.08 -22.09
CA ILE A 191 17.83 -11.29 -20.68
C ILE A 191 17.87 -12.78 -20.37
N ASN A 192 18.59 -13.15 -19.31
CA ASN A 192 18.73 -14.54 -18.89
C ASN A 192 17.42 -15.02 -18.24
N ALA A 193 16.76 -16.00 -18.88
CA ALA A 193 15.51 -16.58 -18.40
C ALA A 193 15.67 -17.27 -17.02
N ALA A 194 16.78 -17.93 -16.77
CA ALA A 194 17.04 -18.59 -15.48
C ALA A 194 17.12 -17.57 -14.33
N ARG A 195 17.61 -16.36 -14.60
CA ARG A 195 17.65 -15.27 -13.62
C ARG A 195 16.23 -14.77 -13.29
N ILE A 196 15.36 -14.66 -14.27
CA ILE A 196 13.95 -14.30 -14.06
C ILE A 196 13.30 -15.36 -13.16
N ASP A 197 13.45 -16.64 -13.48
CA ASP A 197 12.87 -17.74 -12.70
C ASP A 197 13.39 -17.75 -11.26
N ALA A 198 14.67 -17.49 -11.05
CA ALA A 198 15.26 -17.40 -9.70
C ALA A 198 14.63 -16.25 -8.88
N ILE A 199 14.41 -15.08 -9.48
CA ILE A 199 13.77 -13.94 -8.80
C ILE A 199 12.31 -14.26 -8.45
N LEU A 200 11.57 -14.86 -9.38
CA LEU A 200 10.17 -15.25 -9.19
C LEU A 200 9.99 -16.35 -8.14
N LYS A 201 10.99 -17.22 -8.00
CA LYS A 201 11.02 -18.28 -6.96
C LYS A 201 11.38 -17.69 -5.60
N ALA A 202 12.42 -16.86 -5.52
CA ALA A 202 12.92 -16.31 -4.26
C ALA A 202 11.97 -15.31 -3.58
N ARG A 203 11.27 -14.50 -4.36
CA ARG A 203 10.27 -13.51 -3.88
C ARG A 203 10.75 -12.67 -2.68
N THR A 204 11.98 -12.17 -2.78
CA THR A 204 12.60 -11.39 -1.68
C THR A 204 12.05 -9.98 -1.55
N GLY A 205 11.35 -9.48 -2.56
CA GLY A 205 10.90 -8.10 -2.64
C GLY A 205 11.98 -7.12 -3.09
N ALA A 206 13.23 -7.57 -3.21
CA ALA A 206 14.31 -6.72 -3.70
C ALA A 206 14.17 -6.43 -5.20
N ALA A 207 14.50 -5.20 -5.60
CA ALA A 207 14.59 -4.84 -7.00
C ALA A 207 15.86 -5.45 -7.60
N ASN A 208 15.70 -6.23 -8.66
CA ASN A 208 16.78 -6.87 -9.38
C ASN A 208 16.88 -6.32 -10.79
N CYS A 209 18.03 -5.78 -11.15
CA CYS A 209 18.26 -5.33 -12.49
C CYS A 209 18.50 -6.52 -13.42
N LEU A 210 17.74 -6.59 -14.51
CA LEU A 210 17.84 -7.64 -15.51
C LEU A 210 18.85 -7.30 -16.62
N THR A 211 19.23 -6.03 -16.76
CA THR A 211 20.03 -5.51 -17.89
C THR A 211 21.28 -4.73 -17.49
N CYS A 212 21.50 -4.51 -16.19
CA CYS A 212 22.64 -3.75 -15.69
C CYS A 212 23.93 -4.57 -15.62
N ALA A 213 25.06 -3.89 -15.69
CA ALA A 213 26.33 -4.38 -15.15
C ALA A 213 26.25 -4.54 -13.62
N LYS A 214 27.15 -5.35 -13.03
CA LYS A 214 27.19 -5.54 -11.57
C LYS A 214 27.37 -4.19 -10.85
N GLY A 215 26.65 -4.03 -9.73
CA GLY A 215 26.79 -2.86 -8.85
C GLY A 215 26.00 -1.62 -9.26
N VAL A 216 25.26 -1.65 -10.35
CA VAL A 216 24.40 -0.53 -10.74
C VAL A 216 23.25 -0.40 -9.74
N LYS A 217 23.05 0.81 -9.21
CA LYS A 217 21.95 1.16 -8.33
C LYS A 217 20.76 1.65 -9.14
N LEU A 218 19.56 1.32 -8.68
CA LEU A 218 18.30 1.79 -9.25
C LEU A 218 18.24 3.33 -9.20
N LYS A 219 17.90 3.95 -10.35
CA LYS A 219 17.76 5.40 -10.47
C LYS A 219 16.32 5.81 -10.76
N THR A 220 15.83 6.77 -10.01
CA THR A 220 14.52 7.40 -10.26
C THR A 220 14.61 8.46 -11.36
N PRO A 221 13.50 8.79 -12.04
CA PRO A 221 12.16 8.20 -11.87
C PRO A 221 12.04 6.78 -12.45
N LEU A 222 11.09 6.01 -11.89
CA LEU A 222 10.76 4.67 -12.37
C LEU A 222 9.49 4.74 -13.23
N LYS A 223 9.58 4.16 -14.42
CA LYS A 223 8.42 3.93 -15.28
C LYS A 223 7.92 2.52 -15.06
N SER A 224 6.67 2.38 -14.62
CA SER A 224 6.02 1.09 -14.55
C SER A 224 5.72 0.55 -15.96
N LEU A 225 5.99 -0.72 -16.18
CA LEU A 225 5.66 -1.43 -17.40
C LEU A 225 4.41 -2.29 -17.18
N ALA A 226 3.51 -2.25 -18.14
CA ALA A 226 2.32 -3.08 -18.14
C ALA A 226 2.69 -4.54 -18.37
N TRP A 227 2.26 -5.42 -17.47
CA TRP A 227 2.45 -6.86 -17.59
C TRP A 227 1.23 -7.67 -17.16
N MET A 228 0.30 -7.05 -16.45
CA MET A 228 -0.94 -7.70 -16.04
C MET A 228 -1.88 -7.81 -17.24
N SER A 229 -2.22 -9.04 -17.61
CA SER A 229 -3.16 -9.32 -18.70
C SER A 229 -4.56 -8.84 -18.32
N GLY A 230 -4.97 -7.64 -18.75
CA GLY A 230 -6.35 -7.15 -18.76
C GLY A 230 -7.18 -7.22 -17.47
N SER A 231 -6.69 -7.94 -16.48
CA SER A 231 -7.30 -8.13 -15.16
C SER A 231 -6.69 -7.24 -14.08
N SER A 232 -5.83 -6.28 -14.44
CA SER A 232 -5.48 -5.23 -13.50
C SER A 232 -6.79 -4.58 -13.06
N ALA A 233 -6.99 -4.41 -11.77
CA ALA A 233 -8.17 -3.73 -11.21
C ALA A 233 -8.32 -2.28 -11.74
N PHE A 234 -7.40 -1.86 -12.57
CA PHE A 234 -7.35 -0.59 -13.27
C PHE A 234 -7.55 -0.81 -14.77
N SER A 235 -8.81 -0.87 -15.21
CA SER A 235 -9.13 -0.42 -16.56
C SER A 235 -8.58 1.00 -16.75
N LYS A 236 -8.10 1.32 -17.98
CA LYS A 236 -7.68 2.69 -18.32
C LYS A 236 -8.60 3.69 -17.63
N PRO A 237 -8.07 4.70 -16.94
CA PRO A 237 -8.92 5.65 -16.24
C PRO A 237 -9.94 6.19 -17.23
N LYS A 238 -11.22 5.94 -16.97
CA LYS A 238 -12.27 6.77 -17.58
C LYS A 238 -11.89 8.18 -17.18
N VAL A 239 -11.84 9.08 -18.16
CA VAL A 239 -11.66 10.51 -17.89
C VAL A 239 -12.77 10.89 -16.91
N MET A 240 -12.45 10.84 -15.63
CA MET A 240 -13.39 11.23 -14.59
C MET A 240 -13.53 12.73 -14.69
N PRO A 241 -14.74 13.26 -14.68
CA PRO A 241 -14.93 14.70 -14.54
C PRO A 241 -14.18 15.14 -13.27
N LYS A 242 -13.53 16.30 -13.35
CA LYS A 242 -12.82 16.90 -12.20
C LYS A 242 -13.73 16.80 -10.98
N PRO A 243 -13.35 16.05 -9.93
CA PRO A 243 -14.20 15.93 -8.77
C PRO A 243 -14.48 17.33 -8.23
N ALA A 244 -15.74 17.59 -7.87
CA ALA A 244 -16.09 18.82 -7.16
C ALA A 244 -15.14 18.97 -5.96
N PRO A 245 -14.68 20.18 -5.62
CA PRO A 245 -13.79 20.39 -4.50
C PRO A 245 -14.48 19.88 -3.23
N VAL A 246 -14.00 18.72 -2.76
CA VAL A 246 -14.44 18.15 -1.50
C VAL A 246 -13.66 18.87 -0.40
N LYS A 247 -14.38 19.50 0.50
CA LYS A 247 -13.76 20.11 1.69
C LYS A 247 -13.16 18.98 2.54
N ASP A 248 -11.91 19.17 2.95
CA ASP A 248 -11.26 18.24 3.88
C ASP A 248 -12.12 18.05 5.12
N GLU A 249 -12.46 16.80 5.41
CA GLU A 249 -13.20 16.43 6.60
C GLU A 249 -12.21 16.09 7.71
N VAL A 250 -12.02 17.04 8.61
CA VAL A 250 -11.17 16.88 9.80
C VAL A 250 -12.05 16.84 11.03
N LEU A 251 -12.02 15.72 11.74
CA LEU A 251 -12.75 15.54 12.98
C LEU A 251 -12.11 16.35 14.12
N PRO A 252 -12.87 16.72 15.16
CA PRO A 252 -12.30 17.37 16.35
C PRO A 252 -11.18 16.52 16.97
N ALA A 253 -10.21 17.20 17.61
CA ALA A 253 -9.15 16.53 18.34
C ALA A 253 -9.76 15.67 19.45
N GLY A 254 -9.20 14.46 19.65
CA GLY A 254 -9.70 13.49 20.64
C GLY A 254 -10.93 12.70 20.20
N SER A 255 -11.41 12.89 18.95
CA SER A 255 -12.54 12.10 18.43
C SER A 255 -12.32 10.61 18.61
N GLU A 256 -13.36 9.91 19.01
CA GLU A 256 -13.31 8.46 19.21
C GLU A 256 -13.33 7.73 17.87
N ILE A 257 -12.36 6.85 17.68
CA ILE A 257 -12.24 5.97 16.53
C ILE A 257 -12.29 4.53 17.01
N GLU A 258 -13.29 3.79 16.55
CA GLU A 258 -13.45 2.36 16.83
C GLU A 258 -12.96 1.54 15.65
N ILE A 259 -11.79 0.95 15.80
CA ILE A 259 -11.20 0.00 14.84
C ILE A 259 -10.39 -1.03 15.60
N ASP A 260 -10.16 -2.19 14.99
CA ASP A 260 -9.22 -3.17 15.49
C ASP A 260 -7.78 -2.72 15.20
N ALA A 261 -7.16 -2.08 16.16
CA ALA A 261 -5.81 -1.50 16.03
C ALA A 261 -4.74 -2.23 16.84
N GLU A 262 -5.13 -3.19 17.68
CA GLU A 262 -4.19 -3.91 18.54
C GLU A 262 -3.48 -5.06 17.82
N ASP A 263 -2.16 -5.17 18.02
CA ASP A 263 -1.46 -6.43 17.84
C ASP A 263 -1.66 -7.24 19.13
N THR A 264 -2.66 -8.10 19.16
CA THR A 264 -2.70 -9.10 20.24
C THR A 264 -1.40 -9.90 20.18
N PRO A 265 -0.60 -9.91 21.27
CA PRO A 265 0.47 -10.88 21.36
C PRO A 265 -0.19 -12.26 21.25
N THR A 266 0.21 -13.05 20.27
CA THR A 266 -0.12 -14.48 20.29
C THR A 266 0.31 -15.02 21.65
N PRO A 267 -0.59 -15.63 22.43
CA PRO A 267 -0.17 -16.31 23.66
C PRO A 267 0.94 -17.29 23.29
N LYS A 268 2.04 -17.22 24.06
CA LYS A 268 3.15 -18.16 23.94
C LYS A 268 2.70 -19.56 24.29
#